data_4e75e08b38e2316fe765671b3e61483f
#
_entry.id   4e75e08b38e2316fe765671b3e61483f
#
_cell.length_a   1.000
_cell.length_b   1.000
_cell.length_c   1.000
_cell.angle_alpha   90.00
_cell.angle_beta   90.00
_cell.angle_gamma   90.00
#
_symmetry.space_group_name_H-M   'P 1'
#
loop_
_entity.id
_entity.type
_entity.pdbx_description
1 polymer ?
#
loop_
_entity_poly.entity_id
_entity_poly.type
_entity_poly.pdbx_seq_one_letter_code
_entity_poly.pdbx_strand_id
1 'polypeptide(L)'
;MRAGAVINSHWHACKGAGSDFLSAVRFRTRLVSSKRSLSAVHPDGDRDGRQMKTGIIGLPQVGKTSLFKILTKAKLEERGYSNPREAHIGVARVPDERLDKLSDLYSPKKTTYASVEYVDVAAIGQEALKETAFLTSLRQVDALIHVLRAFEDDSIAHVGAIDPLRDVKSVEFDLMISDLTQVEKRLERVEKDLKKGRTGELEREQALLLRSKEALEKEQPLRELEMTSEEKKLIKGFMFLSQKPVLYTLNIGEGTELGNDLDSAVERFKLADVASQPNAGATAICGKVEAELAEMDEAEAAEFLSSYGLHESGLVRLIRKSYELLGLISFFTAGEDECRAWTVPAGSKAPQAAGAIHSDLEHHFIRAETIRWDNLLAAGSEAAARALGTLRLEGKEYVVHDGDVLHIRHSG
;
A
#
# COMPACT_ATOMS: atom_id res chain seq x y z
N MET A 1 -41.92 -44.56 -26.52
CA MET A 1 -43.07 -43.93 -27.26
C MET A 1 -42.83 -42.42 -27.19
N ARG A 2 -42.35 -41.89 -28.27
CA ARG A 2 -43.03 -40.95 -29.23
C ARG A 2 -43.45 -39.70 -28.49
N ALA A 3 -43.18 -38.49 -28.84
CA ALA A 3 -42.74 -37.76 -30.02
C ALA A 3 -42.89 -36.29 -29.61
N GLY A 4 -42.15 -35.32 -29.94
CA GLY A 4 -41.73 -34.86 -31.24
C GLY A 4 -42.25 -33.44 -31.46
N ALA A 5 -41.34 -32.55 -31.68
CA ALA A 5 -41.26 -31.53 -32.74
C ALA A 5 -42.47 -30.56 -32.93
N VAL A 6 -42.28 -29.27 -33.23
CA VAL A 6 -41.98 -28.63 -34.54
C VAL A 6 -42.08 -27.10 -34.34
N ILE A 7 -41.07 -26.28 -34.57
CA ILE A 7 -40.71 -25.36 -35.65
C ILE A 7 -41.91 -24.60 -36.29
N ASN A 8 -41.90 -23.26 -36.29
CA ASN A 8 -41.68 -22.38 -37.45
C ASN A 8 -42.04 -20.89 -37.17
N SER A 9 -41.09 -20.04 -37.35
CA SER A 9 -40.98 -18.93 -38.32
C SER A 9 -42.26 -18.13 -38.67
N HIS A 10 -42.19 -16.81 -38.44
CA HIS A 10 -42.72 -15.85 -39.43
C HIS A 10 -41.95 -14.52 -39.33
N TRP A 11 -41.17 -14.27 -40.38
CA TRP A 11 -40.72 -12.95 -40.82
C TRP A 11 -41.88 -12.29 -41.55
N HIS A 12 -42.20 -11.04 -41.20
CA HIS A 12 -42.68 -10.10 -42.22
C HIS A 12 -42.31 -8.65 -41.84
N ALA A 13 -41.74 -8.01 -42.83
CA ALA A 13 -41.32 -6.64 -42.88
C ALA A 13 -42.51 -5.67 -42.89
N CYS A 14 -42.34 -4.50 -42.32
CA CYS A 14 -42.97 -3.26 -42.78
C CYS A 14 -41.96 -2.12 -42.73
N LYS A 15 -41.64 -1.63 -43.93
CA LYS A 15 -40.95 -0.34 -44.16
C LYS A 15 -41.98 0.78 -44.01
N GLY A 16 -41.56 1.91 -43.46
CA GLY A 16 -42.19 3.19 -43.84
C GLY A 16 -42.23 4.24 -42.74
N ALA A 17 -41.42 5.27 -42.96
CA ALA A 17 -41.66 6.70 -42.69
C ALA A 17 -41.52 7.26 -41.26
N GLY A 18 -40.64 8.24 -41.16
CA GLY A 18 -40.90 9.49 -40.44
C GLY A 18 -40.04 9.76 -39.21
N SER A 19 -38.98 10.51 -39.44
CA SER A 19 -38.39 11.59 -38.62
C SER A 19 -38.89 11.81 -37.18
N ASP A 20 -37.92 12.13 -36.34
CA ASP A 20 -38.01 12.90 -35.09
C ASP A 20 -38.51 12.17 -33.84
N PHE A 21 -37.56 11.65 -33.07
CA PHE A 21 -37.54 11.86 -31.61
C PHE A 21 -36.15 11.48 -31.03
N LEU A 22 -35.19 12.38 -31.22
CA LEU A 22 -34.00 12.44 -30.41
C LEU A 22 -34.36 13.10 -29.07
N SER A 23 -34.79 12.33 -28.09
CA SER A 23 -34.81 12.79 -26.72
C SER A 23 -33.81 11.98 -25.88
N ALA A 24 -32.75 12.68 -25.56
CA ALA A 24 -31.64 12.36 -24.74
C ALA A 24 -32.00 11.66 -23.41
N VAL A 25 -31.69 10.39 -23.29
CA VAL A 25 -31.42 9.78 -21.99
C VAL A 25 -29.94 10.00 -21.70
N ARG A 26 -29.63 11.15 -21.11
CA ARG A 26 -28.33 11.40 -20.48
C ARG A 26 -28.27 10.54 -19.22
N PHE A 27 -27.67 9.39 -19.32
CA PHE A 27 -27.07 8.76 -18.16
C PHE A 27 -25.93 9.68 -17.65
N ARG A 28 -26.24 10.47 -16.64
CA ARG A 28 -25.25 11.15 -15.81
C ARG A 28 -24.53 10.06 -15.00
N THR A 29 -23.48 9.50 -15.56
CA THR A 29 -22.40 8.94 -14.76
C THR A 29 -21.82 10.09 -13.94
N ARG A 30 -22.26 10.22 -12.70
CA ARG A 30 -21.53 10.97 -11.69
C ARG A 30 -20.23 10.23 -11.43
N LEU A 31 -19.21 10.59 -12.19
CA LEU A 31 -17.83 10.48 -11.73
C LEU A 31 -17.75 11.30 -10.44
N VAL A 32 -17.91 10.65 -9.31
CA VAL A 32 -17.50 11.19 -8.03
C VAL A 32 -15.96 11.14 -8.04
N SER A 33 -15.38 12.14 -8.70
CA SER A 33 -13.99 12.49 -8.52
C SER A 33 -13.84 13.03 -7.09
N SER A 34 -13.79 12.14 -6.13
CA SER A 34 -13.32 12.43 -4.79
C SER A 34 -11.80 12.64 -4.84
N LYS A 35 -11.37 13.79 -5.37
CA LYS A 35 -10.07 14.36 -5.03
C LYS A 35 -10.12 14.84 -3.58
N ARG A 36 -10.28 13.93 -2.64
CA ARG A 36 -9.83 14.17 -1.28
C ARG A 36 -8.33 13.92 -1.31
N SER A 37 -7.56 14.99 -1.16
CA SER A 37 -6.16 14.92 -0.85
C SER A 37 -6.00 13.95 0.31
N LEU A 38 -5.37 12.80 0.05
CA LEU A 38 -4.72 12.03 1.09
C LEU A 38 -3.83 13.04 1.82
N SER A 39 -4.20 13.37 3.05
CA SER A 39 -3.37 14.19 3.92
C SER A 39 -2.09 13.40 4.13
N ALA A 40 -1.05 13.81 3.40
CA ALA A 40 0.25 13.18 3.38
C ALA A 40 0.69 12.83 4.80
N VAL A 41 0.94 11.55 5.02
CA VAL A 41 1.78 11.09 6.10
C VAL A 41 3.10 11.82 5.94
N HIS A 42 3.53 12.52 6.97
CA HIS A 42 4.45 13.61 6.94
C HIS A 42 5.85 13.37 6.48
N PRO A 43 6.43 14.42 5.92
CA PRO A 43 7.80 14.46 5.46
C PRO A 43 8.81 14.79 6.57
N ASP A 44 8.75 14.18 7.73
CA ASP A 44 9.94 14.00 8.54
C ASP A 44 10.56 12.67 8.12
N GLY A 45 10.96 12.62 6.84
CA GLY A 45 11.70 11.51 6.29
C GLY A 45 12.90 11.23 7.18
N ASP A 46 12.95 10.00 7.66
CA ASP A 46 14.10 9.47 8.38
C ASP A 46 15.33 9.72 7.50
N ARG A 47 16.30 10.45 7.99
CA ARG A 47 17.48 10.92 7.25
C ARG A 47 18.46 9.79 6.88
N ASP A 48 18.05 8.53 7.06
CA ASP A 48 18.95 7.38 7.03
C ASP A 48 18.79 6.46 5.81
N GLY A 49 18.00 6.81 4.80
CA GLY A 49 17.79 5.91 3.64
C GLY A 49 17.16 4.57 4.02
N ARG A 50 16.48 4.52 5.17
CA ARG A 50 15.87 3.31 5.72
C ARG A 50 14.74 2.86 4.83
N GLN A 51 14.83 1.63 4.34
CA GLN A 51 13.77 0.99 3.59
C GLN A 51 12.51 0.84 4.47
N MET A 52 11.36 1.29 3.99
CA MET A 52 10.08 1.21 4.72
C MET A 52 9.64 -0.24 4.85
N LYS A 53 9.17 -0.61 6.04
CA LYS A 53 8.79 -1.97 6.41
C LYS A 53 7.28 -2.10 6.57
N THR A 54 6.70 -3.10 5.94
CA THR A 54 5.28 -3.42 6.08
C THR A 54 5.10 -4.76 6.78
N GLY A 55 4.41 -4.77 7.91
CA GLY A 55 4.12 -5.98 8.68
C GLY A 55 2.88 -6.68 8.16
N ILE A 56 2.97 -7.98 7.90
CA ILE A 56 1.83 -8.82 7.53
C ILE A 56 1.24 -9.41 8.82
N ILE A 57 0.00 -9.06 9.11
CA ILE A 57 -0.72 -9.45 10.32
C ILE A 57 -2.05 -10.14 9.99
N GLY A 58 -2.67 -10.75 10.97
CA GLY A 58 -4.00 -11.37 10.87
C GLY A 58 -4.13 -12.60 11.76
N LEU A 59 -5.34 -13.16 11.83
CA LEU A 59 -5.64 -14.35 12.60
C LEU A 59 -4.91 -15.59 12.09
N PRO A 60 -4.86 -16.70 12.84
CA PRO A 60 -4.31 -17.97 12.34
C PRO A 60 -5.02 -18.44 11.06
N GLN A 61 -4.28 -19.09 10.16
CA GLN A 61 -4.80 -19.79 8.97
C GLN A 61 -5.55 -18.91 7.94
N VAL A 62 -5.33 -17.59 7.92
CA VAL A 62 -5.88 -16.68 6.91
C VAL A 62 -5.03 -16.58 5.64
N GLY A 63 -3.84 -17.21 5.60
CA GLY A 63 -2.94 -17.23 4.44
C GLY A 63 -1.77 -16.22 4.50
N LYS A 64 -1.41 -15.65 5.67
CA LYS A 64 -0.30 -14.69 5.83
C LYS A 64 1.02 -15.18 5.27
N THR A 65 1.48 -16.35 5.73
CA THR A 65 2.76 -16.92 5.33
C THR A 65 2.79 -17.30 3.85
N SER A 66 1.65 -17.76 3.30
CA SER A 66 1.52 -18.01 1.86
C SER A 66 1.67 -16.70 1.08
N LEU A 67 0.97 -15.64 1.51
CA LEU A 67 1.09 -14.32 0.92
C LEU A 67 2.53 -13.79 0.99
N PHE A 68 3.19 -13.89 2.14
CA PHE A 68 4.58 -13.47 2.31
C PHE A 68 5.53 -14.20 1.35
N LYS A 69 5.37 -15.54 1.19
CA LYS A 69 6.19 -16.35 0.28
C LYS A 69 6.03 -15.88 -1.17
N ILE A 70 4.79 -15.66 -1.61
CA ILE A 70 4.50 -15.21 -2.97
C ILE A 70 5.05 -13.80 -3.19
N LEU A 71 4.81 -12.86 -2.26
CA LEU A 71 5.31 -11.48 -2.31
C LEU A 71 6.82 -11.39 -2.49
N THR A 72 7.55 -12.17 -1.70
CA THR A 72 9.01 -12.04 -1.61
C THR A 72 9.75 -13.01 -2.53
N LYS A 73 9.03 -13.88 -3.26
CA LYS A 73 9.60 -15.00 -4.05
C LYS A 73 10.63 -15.79 -3.23
N ALA A 74 10.45 -15.82 -1.92
CA ALA A 74 11.37 -16.48 -1.01
C ALA A 74 11.21 -17.99 -1.16
N LYS A 75 12.22 -18.66 -1.73
CA LYS A 75 12.41 -20.10 -1.58
C LYS A 75 12.80 -20.35 -0.12
N LEU A 76 11.82 -20.30 0.76
CA LEU A 76 12.05 -20.66 2.15
C LEU A 76 12.19 -22.19 2.19
N GLU A 77 13.42 -22.64 2.26
CA GLU A 77 13.69 -24.02 2.61
C GLU A 77 12.96 -24.33 3.91
N GLU A 78 12.32 -25.47 4.01
CA GLU A 78 11.51 -25.89 5.19
C GLU A 78 12.25 -25.76 6.53
N ARG A 79 13.59 -25.70 6.51
CA ARG A 79 14.45 -25.52 7.69
C ARG A 79 14.44 -24.08 8.25
N GLY A 80 14.06 -23.07 7.50
CA GLY A 80 14.02 -21.66 7.96
C GLY A 80 12.79 -21.31 8.81
N TYR A 81 11.71 -22.11 8.74
CA TYR A 81 10.47 -21.93 9.53
C TYR A 81 10.45 -22.76 10.82
N SER A 82 11.59 -23.22 11.29
CA SER A 82 11.66 -24.03 12.53
C SER A 82 11.27 -23.26 13.80
N ASN A 83 11.22 -21.95 13.75
CA ASN A 83 10.76 -21.12 14.86
C ASN A 83 9.59 -20.19 14.43
N PRO A 84 8.33 -20.57 14.70
CA PRO A 84 7.15 -19.76 14.36
C PRO A 84 7.11 -18.36 15.03
N ARG A 85 8.06 -18.09 15.94
CA ARG A 85 8.13 -16.84 16.72
C ARG A 85 9.12 -15.83 16.15
N GLU A 86 9.92 -16.21 15.15
CA GLU A 86 10.84 -15.29 14.48
C GLU A 86 10.13 -14.57 13.33
N ALA A 87 10.31 -13.25 13.28
CA ALA A 87 9.82 -12.44 12.18
C ALA A 87 10.72 -12.67 10.95
N HIS A 88 10.13 -13.04 9.82
CA HIS A 88 10.84 -13.22 8.55
C HIS A 88 10.74 -11.94 7.73
N ILE A 89 11.87 -11.47 7.21
CA ILE A 89 11.94 -10.28 6.37
C ILE A 89 12.19 -10.70 4.93
N GLY A 90 11.43 -10.15 4.02
CA GLY A 90 11.59 -10.34 2.59
C GLY A 90 11.35 -9.05 1.83
N VAL A 91 11.84 -8.98 0.61
CA VAL A 91 11.77 -7.79 -0.23
C VAL A 91 10.95 -8.11 -1.48
N ALA A 92 9.94 -7.28 -1.77
CA ALA A 92 9.20 -7.33 -3.01
C ALA A 92 9.52 -6.13 -3.90
N ARG A 93 9.60 -6.36 -5.21
CA ARG A 93 9.73 -5.30 -6.20
C ARG A 93 8.38 -4.61 -6.38
N VAL A 94 8.40 -3.29 -6.55
CA VAL A 94 7.22 -2.49 -6.89
C VAL A 94 7.14 -2.44 -8.42
N PRO A 95 6.19 -3.15 -9.07
CA PRO A 95 6.03 -3.08 -10.52
C PRO A 95 5.66 -1.67 -10.95
N ASP A 96 6.30 -1.17 -12.01
CA ASP A 96 6.09 0.19 -12.50
C ASP A 96 6.27 0.26 -14.02
N GLU A 97 5.14 0.28 -14.74
CA GLU A 97 5.13 0.38 -16.22
C GLU A 97 5.84 1.62 -16.77
N ARG A 98 5.97 2.67 -15.96
CA ARG A 98 6.66 3.90 -16.36
C ARG A 98 8.15 3.64 -16.48
N LEU A 99 8.71 2.84 -15.57
CA LEU A 99 10.11 2.42 -15.63
C LEU A 99 10.36 1.49 -16.82
N ASP A 100 9.41 0.60 -17.13
CA ASP A 100 9.50 -0.30 -18.28
C ASP A 100 9.58 0.51 -19.58
N LYS A 101 8.68 1.48 -19.77
CA LYS A 101 8.68 2.38 -20.94
C LYS A 101 9.95 3.24 -21.03
N LEU A 102 10.49 3.70 -19.89
CA LEU A 102 11.78 4.40 -19.87
C LEU A 102 12.93 3.47 -20.24
N SER A 103 12.89 2.22 -19.81
CA SER A 103 13.88 1.20 -20.18
C SER A 103 13.82 0.87 -21.69
N ASP A 104 12.63 0.79 -22.27
CA ASP A 104 12.46 0.63 -23.71
C ASP A 104 13.09 1.79 -24.49
N LEU A 105 12.94 3.04 -24.00
CA LEU A 105 13.52 4.22 -24.65
C LEU A 105 15.05 4.25 -24.58
N TYR A 106 15.65 3.90 -23.43
CA TYR A 106 17.10 4.02 -23.21
C TYR A 106 17.86 2.73 -23.51
N SER A 107 17.17 1.57 -23.59
CA SER A 107 17.79 0.24 -23.72
C SER A 107 18.94 0.03 -22.74
N PRO A 108 18.73 0.22 -21.42
CA PRO A 108 19.80 0.23 -20.43
C PRO A 108 20.39 -1.16 -20.22
N LYS A 109 21.64 -1.20 -19.75
CA LYS A 109 22.26 -2.47 -19.31
C LYS A 109 21.56 -3.11 -18.14
N LYS A 110 20.86 -2.29 -17.32
CA LYS A 110 20.17 -2.74 -16.11
C LYS A 110 18.93 -1.91 -15.83
N THR A 111 17.82 -2.58 -15.46
CA THR A 111 16.61 -1.95 -14.93
C THR A 111 16.45 -2.33 -13.47
N THR A 112 16.29 -1.34 -12.58
CA THR A 112 16.15 -1.56 -11.13
C THR A 112 14.86 -0.91 -10.62
N TYR A 113 13.93 -1.75 -10.17
CA TYR A 113 12.65 -1.32 -9.60
C TYR A 113 12.80 -0.85 -8.16
N ALA A 114 11.89 0.00 -7.71
CA ALA A 114 11.70 0.27 -6.30
C ALA A 114 11.32 -1.01 -5.55
N SER A 115 11.54 -1.02 -4.23
CA SER A 115 11.24 -2.20 -3.42
C SER A 115 10.65 -1.82 -2.07
N VAL A 116 9.84 -2.72 -1.50
CA VAL A 116 9.27 -2.63 -0.16
C VAL A 116 9.70 -3.85 0.63
N GLU A 117 10.08 -3.64 1.88
CA GLU A 117 10.33 -4.74 2.83
C GLU A 117 9.00 -5.20 3.44
N TYR A 118 8.77 -6.51 3.41
CA TYR A 118 7.66 -7.16 4.10
C TYR A 118 8.20 -7.98 5.26
N VAL A 119 7.47 -7.95 6.36
CA VAL A 119 7.79 -8.70 7.57
C VAL A 119 6.63 -9.65 7.86
N ASP A 120 6.87 -10.96 7.75
CA ASP A 120 5.89 -11.96 8.19
C ASP A 120 5.92 -12.01 9.71
N VAL A 121 4.88 -11.51 10.32
CA VAL A 121 4.71 -11.50 11.77
C VAL A 121 3.82 -12.67 12.16
N ALA A 122 4.13 -13.36 13.23
CA ALA A 122 3.32 -14.46 13.73
C ALA A 122 1.83 -14.08 13.86
N ALA A 123 0.93 -15.05 13.85
CA ALA A 123 -0.50 -14.79 13.93
C ALA A 123 -0.85 -13.96 15.18
N ILE A 124 -1.64 -12.89 14.98
CA ILE A 124 -2.14 -12.08 16.10
C ILE A 124 -3.19 -12.87 16.86
N GLY A 125 -3.07 -12.83 18.18
CA GLY A 125 -4.01 -13.34 19.15
C GLY A 125 -3.60 -12.83 20.51
N GLN A 126 -4.49 -12.89 21.49
CA GLN A 126 -4.25 -12.36 22.84
C GLN A 126 -2.96 -12.87 23.49
N GLU A 127 -2.55 -14.11 23.20
CA GLU A 127 -1.31 -14.67 23.72
C GLU A 127 -0.07 -14.06 23.03
N ALA A 128 -0.12 -13.86 21.71
CA ALA A 128 1.00 -13.27 20.95
C ALA A 128 1.28 -11.83 21.39
N LEU A 129 0.24 -11.04 21.69
CA LEU A 129 0.38 -9.66 22.16
C LEU A 129 0.93 -9.54 23.61
N LYS A 130 1.02 -10.63 24.35
CA LYS A 130 1.73 -10.68 25.63
C LYS A 130 3.25 -10.90 25.46
N GLU A 131 3.68 -11.40 24.31
CA GLU A 131 5.09 -11.66 24.03
C GLU A 131 5.84 -10.37 23.63
N THR A 132 6.81 -9.97 24.44
CA THR A 132 7.59 -8.73 24.22
C THR A 132 8.32 -8.71 22.87
N ALA A 133 8.86 -9.85 22.43
CA ALA A 133 9.57 -9.95 21.16
C ALA A 133 8.64 -9.71 19.97
N PHE A 134 7.44 -10.28 19.99
CA PHE A 134 6.40 -10.08 18.98
C PHE A 134 5.99 -8.60 18.89
N LEU A 135 5.66 -7.98 20.03
CA LEU A 135 5.30 -6.56 20.07
C LEU A 135 6.43 -5.66 19.56
N THR A 136 7.68 -5.98 19.89
CA THR A 136 8.84 -5.21 19.43
C THR A 136 8.96 -5.26 17.92
N SER A 137 8.84 -6.44 17.31
CA SER A 137 8.89 -6.59 15.85
C SER A 137 7.74 -5.83 15.17
N LEU A 138 6.52 -5.94 15.72
CA LEU A 138 5.34 -5.27 15.16
C LEU A 138 5.42 -3.73 15.32
N ARG A 139 6.04 -3.22 16.37
CA ARG A 139 6.26 -1.79 16.56
C ARG A 139 7.27 -1.20 15.58
N GLN A 140 8.21 -1.99 15.08
CA GLN A 140 9.27 -1.54 14.17
C GLN A 140 8.85 -1.42 12.70
N VAL A 141 7.68 -1.93 12.31
CA VAL A 141 7.16 -1.75 10.95
C VAL A 141 6.48 -0.38 10.80
N ASP A 142 6.41 0.13 9.57
CA ASP A 142 5.87 1.46 9.26
C ASP A 142 4.38 1.41 8.88
N ALA A 143 3.91 0.30 8.33
CA ALA A 143 2.50 0.04 7.99
C ALA A 143 2.14 -1.43 8.23
N LEU A 144 0.85 -1.74 8.20
CA LEU A 144 0.30 -3.07 8.41
C LEU A 144 -0.50 -3.53 7.19
N ILE A 145 -0.30 -4.77 6.76
CA ILE A 145 -1.20 -5.50 5.89
C ILE A 145 -1.97 -6.49 6.76
N HIS A 146 -3.25 -6.24 6.94
CA HIS A 146 -4.12 -7.12 7.70
C HIS A 146 -4.81 -8.10 6.78
N VAL A 147 -4.32 -9.34 6.74
CA VAL A 147 -4.88 -10.42 5.91
C VAL A 147 -6.12 -10.99 6.58
N LEU A 148 -7.20 -11.04 5.82
CA LEU A 148 -8.53 -11.47 6.26
C LEU A 148 -8.97 -12.69 5.46
N ARG A 149 -9.50 -13.70 6.13
CA ARG A 149 -10.05 -14.88 5.47
C ARG A 149 -11.42 -14.56 4.87
N ALA A 150 -11.56 -14.71 3.57
CA ALA A 150 -12.79 -14.55 2.81
C ALA A 150 -13.02 -15.75 1.86
N PHE A 151 -12.44 -16.92 2.17
CA PHE A 151 -12.54 -18.16 1.41
C PHE A 151 -13.03 -19.30 2.29
N GLU A 152 -13.78 -20.21 1.70
CA GLU A 152 -14.19 -21.48 2.30
C GLU A 152 -13.20 -22.58 1.86
N ASP A 153 -12.71 -23.34 2.82
CA ASP A 153 -11.87 -24.51 2.59
C ASP A 153 -12.02 -25.44 3.80
N ASP A 154 -12.65 -26.59 3.57
CA ASP A 154 -12.96 -27.61 4.62
C ASP A 154 -11.68 -28.26 5.18
N SER A 155 -10.57 -28.21 4.41
CA SER A 155 -9.27 -28.75 4.86
C SER A 155 -8.54 -27.84 5.85
N ILE A 156 -8.94 -26.56 5.92
CA ILE A 156 -8.31 -25.55 6.77
C ILE A 156 -9.25 -25.19 7.92
N ALA A 157 -8.89 -25.60 9.14
CA ALA A 157 -9.70 -25.34 10.33
C ALA A 157 -10.00 -23.83 10.49
N HIS A 158 -11.27 -23.53 10.79
CA HIS A 158 -11.73 -22.18 11.09
C HIS A 158 -12.72 -22.21 12.24
N VAL A 159 -12.68 -21.19 13.08
CA VAL A 159 -13.60 -21.06 14.22
C VAL A 159 -14.77 -20.16 13.82
N GLY A 160 -15.96 -20.76 13.69
CA GLY A 160 -17.21 -20.06 13.35
C GLY A 160 -17.34 -19.71 11.86
N ALA A 161 -18.31 -18.85 11.53
CA ALA A 161 -18.54 -18.37 10.17
C ALA A 161 -17.45 -17.38 9.75
N ILE A 162 -17.18 -17.34 8.43
CA ILE A 162 -16.28 -16.37 7.82
C ILE A 162 -16.92 -14.98 7.93
N ASP A 163 -16.26 -14.10 8.66
CA ASP A 163 -16.71 -12.71 8.88
C ASP A 163 -15.49 -11.77 8.96
N PRO A 164 -15.00 -11.29 7.81
CA PRO A 164 -13.84 -10.41 7.75
C PRO A 164 -14.00 -9.13 8.58
N LEU A 165 -15.20 -8.54 8.66
CA LEU A 165 -15.42 -7.32 9.43
C LEU A 165 -15.29 -7.57 10.94
N ARG A 166 -15.80 -8.69 11.45
CA ARG A 166 -15.59 -9.12 12.83
C ARG A 166 -14.11 -9.32 13.12
N ASP A 167 -13.40 -9.95 12.20
CA ASP A 167 -11.96 -10.23 12.35
C ASP A 167 -11.13 -8.94 12.35
N VAL A 168 -11.50 -7.94 11.52
CA VAL A 168 -10.92 -6.58 11.57
C VAL A 168 -11.09 -6.00 12.98
N LYS A 169 -12.33 -5.95 13.47
CA LYS A 169 -12.63 -5.35 14.79
C LYS A 169 -11.89 -6.04 15.94
N SER A 170 -11.79 -7.37 15.88
CA SER A 170 -11.07 -8.14 16.90
C SER A 170 -9.58 -7.79 16.95
N VAL A 171 -8.91 -7.77 15.80
CA VAL A 171 -7.47 -7.46 15.73
C VAL A 171 -7.21 -5.99 16.07
N GLU A 172 -8.03 -5.06 15.57
CA GLU A 172 -7.93 -3.64 15.91
C GLU A 172 -8.07 -3.40 17.41
N PHE A 173 -9.03 -4.06 18.05
CA PHE A 173 -9.23 -3.98 19.49
C PHE A 173 -7.98 -4.44 20.25
N ASP A 174 -7.38 -5.56 19.84
CA ASP A 174 -6.17 -6.09 20.47
C ASP A 174 -4.98 -5.10 20.32
N LEU A 175 -4.82 -4.47 19.15
CA LEU A 175 -3.79 -3.43 18.92
C LEU A 175 -4.03 -2.20 19.82
N MET A 176 -5.29 -1.75 19.95
CA MET A 176 -5.66 -0.62 20.78
C MET A 176 -5.44 -0.89 22.27
N ILE A 177 -5.72 -2.08 22.76
CA ILE A 177 -5.45 -2.47 24.16
C ILE A 177 -3.94 -2.44 24.47
N SER A 178 -3.12 -2.90 23.51
CA SER A 178 -1.66 -2.80 23.64
C SER A 178 -1.18 -1.35 23.75
N ASP A 179 -1.76 -0.45 22.95
CA ASP A 179 -1.41 0.97 22.96
C ASP A 179 -1.95 1.67 24.22
N LEU A 180 -3.18 1.38 24.64
CA LEU A 180 -3.77 1.90 25.88
C LEU A 180 -2.88 1.59 27.08
N THR A 181 -2.41 0.35 27.20
CA THR A 181 -1.49 -0.06 28.27
C THR A 181 -0.19 0.76 28.27
N GLN A 182 0.33 1.10 27.09
CA GLN A 182 1.52 1.92 26.95
C GLN A 182 1.27 3.39 27.31
N VAL A 183 0.12 3.94 26.87
CA VAL A 183 -0.31 5.30 27.19
C VAL A 183 -0.47 5.47 28.70
N GLU A 184 -1.17 4.54 29.37
CA GLU A 184 -1.38 4.60 30.83
C GLU A 184 -0.09 4.56 31.62
N LYS A 185 0.83 3.65 31.28
CA LYS A 185 2.15 3.59 31.89
C LYS A 185 2.96 4.88 31.71
N ARG A 186 2.81 5.54 30.57
CA ARG A 186 3.51 6.80 30.34
C ARG A 186 2.86 7.96 31.08
N LEU A 187 1.54 8.02 31.13
CA LEU A 187 0.80 9.03 31.91
C LEU A 187 1.19 9.01 33.37
N GLU A 188 1.28 7.84 33.99
CA GLU A 188 1.73 7.72 35.37
C GLU A 188 3.14 8.31 35.61
N ARG A 189 4.05 8.16 34.65
CA ARG A 189 5.40 8.72 34.70
C ARG A 189 5.38 10.23 34.54
N VAL A 190 4.66 10.72 33.51
CA VAL A 190 4.50 12.14 33.23
C VAL A 190 3.90 12.88 34.44
N GLU A 191 2.89 12.31 35.10
CA GLU A 191 2.31 12.88 36.31
C GLU A 191 3.32 13.00 37.48
N LYS A 192 4.19 11.99 37.64
CA LYS A 192 5.27 12.01 38.65
C LYS A 192 6.32 13.07 38.31
N ASP A 193 6.65 13.22 37.04
CA ASP A 193 7.66 14.18 36.60
C ASP A 193 7.14 15.62 36.68
N LEU A 194 5.86 15.86 36.37
CA LEU A 194 5.20 17.16 36.54
C LEU A 194 5.14 17.62 38.01
N LYS A 195 5.08 16.66 38.96
CA LYS A 195 5.18 16.99 40.40
C LYS A 195 6.58 17.44 40.82
N LYS A 196 7.63 17.03 40.11
CA LYS A 196 9.03 17.45 40.37
C LYS A 196 9.37 18.75 39.69
N GLY A 197 8.83 19.02 38.52
CA GLY A 197 9.04 20.24 37.78
C GLY A 197 8.15 20.32 36.53
N ARG A 198 7.45 21.42 36.37
CA ARG A 198 6.58 21.64 35.20
C ARG A 198 7.37 22.20 34.05
N THR A 199 7.27 21.54 32.89
CA THR A 199 7.77 22.06 31.61
C THR A 199 6.63 22.07 30.60
N GLY A 200 6.60 23.06 29.70
CA GLY A 200 5.57 23.13 28.68
C GLY A 200 5.55 21.93 27.72
N GLU A 201 6.64 21.22 27.61
CA GLU A 201 6.73 19.97 26.83
C GLU A 201 5.99 18.83 27.52
N LEU A 202 6.23 18.62 28.83
CA LEU A 202 5.53 17.59 29.62
C LEU A 202 4.02 17.86 29.70
N GLU A 203 3.60 19.13 29.79
CA GLU A 203 2.18 19.49 29.81
C GLU A 203 1.52 19.18 28.46
N ARG A 204 2.19 19.48 27.34
CA ARG A 204 1.71 19.11 25.98
C ARG A 204 1.67 17.61 25.78
N GLU A 205 2.69 16.87 26.23
CA GLU A 205 2.71 15.42 26.18
C GLU A 205 1.56 14.83 26.98
N GLN A 206 1.32 15.30 28.21
CA GLN A 206 0.21 14.86 29.04
C GLN A 206 -1.14 15.07 28.35
N ALA A 207 -1.38 16.28 27.82
CA ALA A 207 -2.63 16.59 27.15
C ALA A 207 -2.89 15.68 25.95
N LEU A 208 -1.85 15.39 25.14
CA LEU A 208 -1.94 14.49 24.00
C LEU A 208 -2.20 13.04 24.43
N LEU A 209 -1.50 12.56 25.47
CA LEU A 209 -1.70 11.20 25.99
C LEU A 209 -3.09 11.00 26.59
N LEU A 210 -3.68 12.04 27.23
CA LEU A 210 -5.05 11.99 27.71
C LEU A 210 -6.07 11.89 26.57
N ARG A 211 -5.88 12.68 25.50
CA ARG A 211 -6.70 12.56 24.29
C ARG A 211 -6.56 11.19 23.63
N SER A 212 -5.33 10.66 23.59
CA SER A 212 -5.05 9.33 23.05
C SER A 212 -5.74 8.24 23.88
N LYS A 213 -5.70 8.35 25.21
CA LYS A 213 -6.41 7.44 26.12
C LYS A 213 -7.92 7.45 25.86
N GLU A 214 -8.52 8.65 25.81
CA GLU A 214 -9.96 8.82 25.57
C GLU A 214 -10.39 8.22 24.22
N ALA A 215 -9.58 8.40 23.15
CA ALA A 215 -9.87 7.80 21.85
C ALA A 215 -9.83 6.26 21.92
N LEU A 216 -8.79 5.69 22.53
CA LEU A 216 -8.66 4.23 22.67
C LEU A 216 -9.75 3.61 23.53
N GLU A 217 -10.17 4.27 24.61
CA GLU A 217 -11.31 3.84 25.47
C GLU A 217 -12.66 3.88 24.72
N LYS A 218 -12.76 4.69 23.67
CA LYS A 218 -13.92 4.75 22.76
C LYS A 218 -13.78 3.81 21.55
N GLU A 219 -12.84 2.89 21.60
CA GLU A 219 -12.53 1.97 20.49
C GLU A 219 -12.18 2.70 19.16
N GLN A 220 -11.59 3.90 19.27
CA GLN A 220 -11.10 4.68 18.14
C GLN A 220 -9.59 4.49 17.97
N PRO A 221 -9.10 3.93 16.84
CA PRO A 221 -7.69 3.78 16.57
C PRO A 221 -6.95 5.13 16.50
N LEU A 222 -5.72 5.20 16.99
CA LEU A 222 -4.95 6.45 17.02
C LEU A 222 -4.62 7.02 15.63
N ARG A 223 -4.73 6.24 14.55
CA ARG A 223 -4.60 6.73 13.18
C ARG A 223 -5.72 7.67 12.76
N GLU A 224 -6.88 7.60 13.43
CA GLU A 224 -8.03 8.47 13.20
C GLU A 224 -8.00 9.74 14.05
N LEU A 225 -7.14 9.79 15.07
CA LEU A 225 -7.01 10.96 15.93
C LEU A 225 -6.27 12.08 15.21
N GLU A 226 -6.94 13.22 15.03
CA GLU A 226 -6.31 14.40 14.46
C GLU A 226 -5.19 14.92 15.36
N MET A 227 -3.99 15.04 14.80
CA MET A 227 -2.79 15.49 15.50
C MET A 227 -2.03 16.48 14.65
N THR A 228 -1.53 17.53 15.27
CA THR A 228 -0.60 18.48 14.63
C THR A 228 0.76 17.81 14.35
N SER A 229 1.57 18.43 13.50
CA SER A 229 2.93 17.94 13.21
C SER A 229 3.81 17.89 14.46
N GLU A 230 3.63 18.82 15.40
CA GLU A 230 4.36 18.85 16.67
C GLU A 230 3.91 17.70 17.58
N GLU A 231 2.61 17.44 17.68
CA GLU A 231 2.07 16.31 18.46
C GLU A 231 2.54 14.97 17.91
N LYS A 232 2.55 14.80 16.58
CA LYS A 232 3.09 13.59 15.95
C LYS A 232 4.56 13.35 16.31
N LYS A 233 5.38 14.42 16.39
CA LYS A 233 6.77 14.31 16.83
C LYS A 233 6.90 13.85 18.28
N LEU A 234 6.06 14.36 19.18
CA LEU A 234 6.07 14.00 20.59
C LEU A 234 5.81 12.51 20.82
N ILE A 235 4.93 11.90 20.04
CA ILE A 235 4.56 10.48 20.21
C ILE A 235 5.28 9.53 19.25
N LYS A 236 6.12 10.02 18.34
CA LYS A 236 6.84 9.18 17.35
C LYS A 236 7.59 8.02 18.02
N GLY A 237 8.23 8.27 19.16
CA GLY A 237 9.00 7.27 19.89
C GLY A 237 8.19 6.14 20.52
N PHE A 238 6.87 6.29 20.65
CA PHE A 238 6.00 5.24 21.18
C PHE A 238 5.71 4.14 20.17
N MET A 239 5.79 4.45 18.88
CA MET A 239 5.50 3.51 17.79
C MET A 239 4.17 2.78 18.00
N PHE A 240 3.12 3.53 18.31
CA PHE A 240 1.78 2.98 18.56
C PHE A 240 1.29 2.13 17.39
N LEU A 241 0.71 0.98 17.71
CA LEU A 241 0.26 0.01 16.70
C LEU A 241 -0.99 0.48 15.98
N SER A 242 -1.97 1.00 16.72
CA SER A 242 -3.22 1.52 16.17
C SER A 242 -3.07 2.86 15.44
N GLN A 243 -1.87 3.49 15.52
CA GLN A 243 -1.53 4.68 14.75
C GLN A 243 -1.02 4.36 13.34
N LYS A 244 -0.53 3.13 13.12
CA LYS A 244 0.05 2.74 11.84
C LYS A 244 -0.99 2.71 10.73
N PRO A 245 -0.62 3.10 9.50
CA PRO A 245 -1.43 2.86 8.32
C PRO A 245 -1.76 1.37 8.16
N VAL A 246 -2.97 1.04 7.71
CA VAL A 246 -3.41 -0.36 7.55
C VAL A 246 -4.06 -0.61 6.20
N LEU A 247 -3.64 -1.68 5.53
CA LEU A 247 -4.26 -2.21 4.31
C LEU A 247 -4.99 -3.52 4.64
N TYR A 248 -6.31 -3.49 4.68
CA TYR A 248 -7.12 -4.68 4.83
C TYR A 248 -7.09 -5.48 3.53
N THR A 249 -6.62 -6.71 3.59
CA THR A 249 -6.43 -7.57 2.43
C THR A 249 -7.29 -8.80 2.54
N LEU A 250 -8.38 -8.84 1.79
CA LEU A 250 -9.24 -10.01 1.70
C LEU A 250 -8.54 -11.11 0.90
N ASN A 251 -8.32 -12.25 1.50
CA ASN A 251 -7.91 -13.46 0.80
C ASN A 251 -9.17 -14.23 0.41
N ILE A 252 -9.57 -14.13 -0.86
CA ILE A 252 -10.79 -14.73 -1.41
C ILE A 252 -10.52 -16.12 -2.01
N GLY A 253 -11.58 -16.91 -2.18
CA GLY A 253 -11.51 -18.22 -2.84
C GLY A 253 -11.47 -18.12 -4.36
N GLU A 254 -11.16 -19.25 -4.99
CA GLU A 254 -11.34 -19.46 -6.43
C GLU A 254 -12.84 -19.51 -6.75
N GLY A 255 -13.33 -18.63 -7.58
CA GLY A 255 -14.74 -18.62 -7.95
C GLY A 255 -15.07 -17.59 -9.00
N THR A 256 -16.35 -17.45 -9.33
CA THR A 256 -16.90 -16.47 -10.28
C THR A 256 -16.60 -15.01 -9.90
N GLU A 257 -16.05 -14.78 -8.74
CA GLU A 257 -15.73 -13.46 -8.20
C GLU A 257 -14.41 -12.89 -8.74
N LEU A 258 -13.53 -13.76 -9.27
CA LEU A 258 -12.23 -13.35 -9.82
C LEU A 258 -12.34 -12.45 -11.04
N GLY A 259 -13.37 -12.64 -11.88
CA GLY A 259 -13.58 -11.86 -13.10
C GLY A 259 -14.33 -10.54 -12.91
N ASN A 260 -15.01 -10.36 -11.78
CA ASN A 260 -15.85 -9.19 -11.53
C ASN A 260 -15.27 -8.38 -10.39
N ASP A 261 -14.33 -7.47 -10.72
CA ASP A 261 -13.91 -6.39 -9.83
C ASP A 261 -13.63 -6.81 -8.38
N LEU A 262 -12.35 -7.07 -8.10
CA LEU A 262 -11.89 -7.40 -6.74
C LEU A 262 -12.27 -6.30 -5.71
N ASP A 263 -12.61 -5.10 -6.16
CA ASP A 263 -13.15 -4.04 -5.31
C ASP A 263 -14.59 -4.36 -4.86
N SER A 264 -15.36 -5.15 -5.62
CA SER A 264 -16.68 -5.63 -5.22
C SER A 264 -16.63 -6.55 -3.98
N ALA A 265 -15.53 -7.28 -3.79
CA ALA A 265 -15.34 -8.09 -2.59
C ALA A 265 -15.26 -7.22 -1.32
N VAL A 266 -14.65 -6.03 -1.41
CA VAL A 266 -14.57 -5.07 -0.29
C VAL A 266 -15.97 -4.60 0.13
N GLU A 267 -16.85 -4.33 -0.82
CA GLU A 267 -18.24 -3.95 -0.55
C GLU A 267 -19.05 -5.12 0.03
N ARG A 268 -18.93 -6.30 -0.56
CA ARG A 268 -19.63 -7.52 -0.14
C ARG A 268 -19.32 -7.88 1.32
N PHE A 269 -18.06 -7.79 1.73
CA PHE A 269 -17.63 -8.05 3.09
C PHE A 269 -17.73 -6.82 4.02
N LYS A 270 -18.38 -5.73 3.57
CA LYS A 270 -18.67 -4.51 4.34
C LYS A 270 -17.43 -3.83 4.89
N LEU A 271 -16.31 -3.89 4.16
CA LEU A 271 -15.06 -3.26 4.57
C LEU A 271 -14.92 -1.81 4.06
N ALA A 272 -15.84 -1.33 3.23
CA ALA A 272 -15.78 0.01 2.63
C ALA A 272 -15.68 1.11 3.69
N ASP A 273 -16.46 1.01 4.77
CA ASP A 273 -16.47 2.01 5.84
C ASP A 273 -15.12 2.07 6.59
N VAL A 274 -14.57 0.91 6.97
CA VAL A 274 -13.27 0.86 7.68
C VAL A 274 -12.10 1.20 6.75
N ALA A 275 -12.21 0.89 5.45
CA ALA A 275 -11.21 1.24 4.44
C ALA A 275 -11.22 2.72 4.07
N SER A 276 -12.32 3.44 4.30
CA SER A 276 -12.45 4.87 4.03
C SER A 276 -11.89 5.74 5.16
N GLN A 277 -11.51 5.15 6.29
CA GLN A 277 -10.93 5.86 7.42
C GLN A 277 -9.54 6.43 7.09
N PRO A 278 -9.09 7.48 7.79
CA PRO A 278 -7.75 8.04 7.58
C PRO A 278 -6.65 6.98 7.73
N ASN A 279 -5.70 6.96 6.79
CA ASN A 279 -4.58 6.01 6.78
C ASN A 279 -5.01 4.52 6.77
N ALA A 280 -6.17 4.23 6.18
CA ALA A 280 -6.67 2.88 5.95
C ALA A 280 -6.98 2.69 4.45
N GLY A 281 -6.96 1.43 4.02
CA GLY A 281 -7.33 1.04 2.67
C GLY A 281 -7.75 -0.42 2.64
N ALA A 282 -8.35 -0.86 1.54
CA ALA A 282 -8.68 -2.26 1.35
C ALA A 282 -8.34 -2.75 -0.07
N THR A 283 -8.09 -4.04 -0.16
CA THR A 283 -7.91 -4.76 -1.43
C THR A 283 -8.31 -6.22 -1.26
N ALA A 284 -8.41 -6.94 -2.37
CA ALA A 284 -8.63 -8.38 -2.36
C ALA A 284 -7.57 -9.08 -3.20
N ILE A 285 -7.23 -10.31 -2.81
CA ILE A 285 -6.35 -11.23 -3.54
C ILE A 285 -6.97 -12.63 -3.52
N CYS A 286 -6.64 -13.47 -4.47
CA CYS A 286 -6.86 -14.89 -4.38
C CYS A 286 -5.51 -15.59 -4.22
N GLY A 287 -5.19 -16.01 -3.00
CA GLY A 287 -3.87 -16.56 -2.67
C GLY A 287 -3.50 -17.81 -3.49
N LYS A 288 -4.48 -18.60 -3.91
CA LYS A 288 -4.24 -19.77 -4.80
C LYS A 288 -3.85 -19.34 -6.21
N VAL A 289 -4.60 -18.42 -6.81
CA VAL A 289 -4.32 -17.87 -8.14
C VAL A 289 -2.96 -17.18 -8.16
N GLU A 290 -2.65 -16.41 -7.12
CA GLU A 290 -1.34 -15.75 -7.02
C GLU A 290 -0.18 -16.75 -6.90
N ALA A 291 -0.41 -17.89 -6.24
CA ALA A 291 0.59 -18.96 -6.16
C ALA A 291 0.82 -19.63 -7.53
N GLU A 292 -0.23 -19.87 -8.30
CA GLU A 292 -0.13 -20.40 -9.66
C GLU A 292 0.58 -19.42 -10.60
N LEU A 293 0.20 -18.14 -10.56
CA LEU A 293 0.84 -17.07 -11.34
C LEU A 293 2.34 -16.94 -11.03
N ALA A 294 2.75 -17.20 -9.79
CA ALA A 294 4.15 -17.10 -9.40
C ALA A 294 5.04 -18.20 -10.02
N GLU A 295 4.45 -19.29 -10.49
CA GLU A 295 5.15 -20.42 -11.14
C GLU A 295 5.15 -20.32 -12.67
N MET A 296 4.32 -19.46 -13.26
CA MET A 296 4.19 -19.22 -14.71
C MET A 296 5.27 -18.28 -15.22
N ASP A 297 5.59 -18.37 -16.50
CA ASP A 297 6.32 -17.33 -17.18
C ASP A 297 5.42 -16.10 -17.46
N GLU A 298 6.02 -14.98 -17.89
CA GLU A 298 5.31 -13.71 -18.04
C GLU A 298 4.21 -13.77 -19.12
N ALA A 299 4.42 -14.53 -20.20
CA ALA A 299 3.44 -14.69 -21.27
C ALA A 299 2.27 -15.58 -20.84
N GLU A 300 2.58 -16.68 -20.18
CA GLU A 300 1.59 -17.60 -19.61
C GLU A 300 0.73 -16.89 -18.54
N ALA A 301 1.37 -16.11 -17.66
CA ALA A 301 0.68 -15.33 -16.64
C ALA A 301 -0.27 -14.29 -17.23
N ALA A 302 0.14 -13.60 -18.31
CA ALA A 302 -0.70 -12.64 -19.00
C ALA A 302 -1.94 -13.28 -19.66
N GLU A 303 -1.77 -14.44 -20.31
CA GLU A 303 -2.87 -15.22 -20.89
C GLU A 303 -3.82 -15.73 -19.80
N PHE A 304 -3.27 -16.23 -18.70
CA PHE A 304 -4.05 -16.70 -17.56
C PHE A 304 -4.90 -15.58 -16.96
N LEU A 305 -4.31 -14.41 -16.65
CA LEU A 305 -5.04 -13.25 -16.15
C LEU A 305 -6.15 -12.80 -17.11
N SER A 306 -5.84 -12.75 -18.42
CA SER A 306 -6.81 -12.38 -19.45
C SER A 306 -8.00 -13.35 -19.49
N SER A 307 -7.77 -14.66 -19.27
CA SER A 307 -8.85 -15.67 -19.24
C SER A 307 -9.84 -15.46 -18.10
N TYR A 308 -9.40 -14.84 -17.01
CA TYR A 308 -10.22 -14.42 -15.87
C TYR A 308 -10.76 -12.99 -15.98
N GLY A 309 -10.47 -12.27 -17.08
CA GLY A 309 -10.86 -10.87 -17.27
C GLY A 309 -10.09 -9.90 -16.36
N LEU A 310 -8.95 -10.30 -15.86
CA LEU A 310 -8.08 -9.49 -15.00
C LEU A 310 -6.98 -8.82 -15.85
N HIS A 311 -6.72 -7.56 -15.57
CA HIS A 311 -5.63 -6.79 -16.23
C HIS A 311 -4.31 -6.87 -15.48
N GLU A 312 -4.37 -7.18 -14.18
CA GLU A 312 -3.20 -7.32 -13.31
C GLU A 312 -3.48 -8.32 -12.18
N SER A 313 -2.44 -8.90 -11.60
CA SER A 313 -2.59 -9.77 -10.44
C SER A 313 -2.99 -8.96 -9.19
N GLY A 314 -3.69 -9.62 -8.26
CA GLY A 314 -4.04 -9.04 -6.96
C GLY A 314 -2.79 -8.67 -6.16
N LEU A 315 -1.70 -9.42 -6.35
CA LEU A 315 -0.40 -9.15 -5.72
C LEU A 315 0.21 -7.83 -6.18
N VAL A 316 0.23 -7.55 -7.48
CA VAL A 316 0.72 -6.28 -8.05
C VAL A 316 -0.07 -5.10 -7.47
N ARG A 317 -1.40 -5.24 -7.42
CA ARG A 317 -2.28 -4.23 -6.82
C ARG A 317 -2.03 -4.06 -5.33
N LEU A 318 -1.84 -5.14 -4.57
CA LEU A 318 -1.52 -5.10 -3.15
C LEU A 318 -0.20 -4.35 -2.89
N ILE A 319 0.85 -4.65 -3.66
CA ILE A 319 2.14 -3.95 -3.54
C ILE A 319 1.96 -2.46 -3.81
N ARG A 320 1.26 -2.09 -4.88
CA ARG A 320 1.01 -0.69 -5.23
C ARG A 320 0.19 0.03 -4.15
N LYS A 321 -0.92 -0.56 -3.67
CA LYS A 321 -1.74 0.02 -2.61
C LYS A 321 -0.98 0.15 -1.28
N SER A 322 -0.11 -0.81 -0.94
CA SER A 322 0.73 -0.70 0.26
C SER A 322 1.78 0.42 0.14
N TYR A 323 2.33 0.63 -1.06
CA TYR A 323 3.27 1.69 -1.36
C TYR A 323 2.60 3.09 -1.24
N GLU A 324 1.41 3.23 -1.83
CA GLU A 324 0.58 4.44 -1.72
C GLU A 324 0.18 4.73 -0.26
N LEU A 325 -0.21 3.70 0.50
CA LEU A 325 -0.60 3.82 1.89
C LEU A 325 0.55 4.32 2.78
N LEU A 326 1.78 3.92 2.47
CA LEU A 326 2.99 4.43 3.11
C LEU A 326 3.28 5.90 2.74
N GLY A 327 2.50 6.49 1.84
CA GLY A 327 2.73 7.84 1.34
C GLY A 327 4.01 7.96 0.52
N LEU A 328 4.42 6.88 -0.15
CA LEU A 328 5.63 6.83 -0.97
C LEU A 328 5.32 7.20 -2.41
N ILE A 329 6.31 7.81 -3.05
CA ILE A 329 6.32 8.10 -4.48
C ILE A 329 7.60 7.57 -5.11
N SER A 330 7.53 7.29 -6.41
CA SER A 330 8.69 6.90 -7.22
C SER A 330 9.13 8.06 -8.11
N PHE A 331 10.41 8.36 -8.09
CA PHE A 331 11.07 9.13 -9.15
C PHE A 331 12.11 8.26 -9.84
N PHE A 332 12.55 8.66 -11.02
CA PHE A 332 13.41 7.86 -11.86
C PHE A 332 14.74 8.55 -12.14
N THR A 333 15.78 7.75 -12.31
CA THR A 333 16.97 8.12 -13.05
C THR A 333 17.00 7.23 -14.29
N ALA A 334 17.27 7.81 -15.45
CA ALA A 334 17.28 7.11 -16.73
C ALA A 334 18.56 7.39 -17.50
N GLY A 335 19.18 6.34 -18.04
CA GLY A 335 20.39 6.41 -18.83
C GLY A 335 20.76 5.05 -19.42
N GLU A 336 21.76 5.01 -20.30
CA GLU A 336 22.21 3.79 -21.00
C GLU A 336 22.79 2.71 -20.06
N ASP A 337 23.34 3.11 -18.90
CA ASP A 337 23.87 2.15 -17.94
C ASP A 337 22.78 1.57 -17.04
N GLU A 338 21.89 2.41 -16.52
CA GLU A 338 20.81 1.98 -15.63
C GLU A 338 19.59 2.91 -15.77
N CYS A 339 18.40 2.29 -15.88
CA CYS A 339 17.14 2.92 -15.56
C CYS A 339 16.70 2.43 -14.17
N ARG A 340 16.43 3.38 -13.25
CA ARG A 340 16.12 3.00 -11.87
C ARG A 340 15.00 3.84 -11.27
N ALA A 341 14.10 3.16 -10.55
CA ALA A 341 13.11 3.78 -9.70
C ALA A 341 13.66 3.95 -8.27
N TRP A 342 13.50 5.14 -7.74
CA TRP A 342 13.88 5.53 -6.39
C TRP A 342 12.66 5.86 -5.58
N THR A 343 12.67 5.51 -4.31
CA THR A 343 11.55 5.72 -3.38
C THR A 343 11.83 6.89 -2.46
N VAL A 344 10.87 7.80 -2.36
CA VAL A 344 10.87 8.87 -1.34
C VAL A 344 9.47 9.11 -0.81
N PRO A 345 9.30 9.63 0.41
CA PRO A 345 8.01 10.11 0.88
C PRO A 345 7.44 11.20 0.00
N ALA A 346 6.13 11.21 -0.22
CA ALA A 346 5.45 12.30 -0.91
C ALA A 346 5.71 13.64 -0.20
N GLY A 347 6.00 14.69 -0.98
CA GLY A 347 6.39 15.99 -0.45
C GLY A 347 7.88 16.16 -0.18
N SER A 348 8.71 15.14 -0.48
CA SER A 348 10.18 15.24 -0.41
C SER A 348 10.70 16.28 -1.38
N LYS A 349 11.69 17.06 -0.93
CA LYS A 349 12.37 18.05 -1.77
C LYS A 349 13.52 17.44 -2.57
N ALA A 350 13.95 18.10 -3.64
CA ALA A 350 15.02 17.64 -4.53
C ALA A 350 16.32 17.22 -3.81
N PRO A 351 16.82 17.91 -2.76
CA PRO A 351 17.97 17.40 -2.01
C PRO A 351 17.72 16.06 -1.32
N GLN A 352 16.52 15.83 -0.78
CA GLN A 352 16.15 14.55 -0.15
C GLN A 352 16.07 13.42 -1.20
N ALA A 353 15.55 13.71 -2.40
CA ALA A 353 15.58 12.77 -3.51
C ALA A 353 17.02 12.45 -3.96
N ALA A 354 17.90 13.45 -4.00
CA ALA A 354 19.32 13.23 -4.24
C ALA A 354 19.95 12.34 -3.16
N GLY A 355 19.56 12.51 -1.90
CA GLY A 355 19.97 11.69 -0.77
C GLY A 355 19.53 10.22 -0.88
N ALA A 356 18.36 9.98 -1.46
CA ALA A 356 17.89 8.62 -1.74
C ALA A 356 18.77 7.90 -2.77
N ILE A 357 19.42 8.64 -3.68
CA ILE A 357 20.39 8.10 -4.63
C ILE A 357 21.72 7.84 -3.93
N HIS A 358 22.26 8.86 -3.26
CA HIS A 358 23.48 8.79 -2.46
C HIS A 358 23.57 10.00 -1.52
N SER A 359 24.05 9.79 -0.28
CA SER A 359 24.20 10.84 0.73
C SER A 359 25.06 12.03 0.27
N ASP A 360 26.11 11.77 -0.53
CA ASP A 360 26.96 12.83 -1.07
C ASP A 360 26.22 13.75 -2.03
N LEU A 361 25.25 13.22 -2.79
CA LEU A 361 24.43 14.03 -3.71
C LEU A 361 23.49 14.97 -2.95
N GLU A 362 23.02 14.58 -1.76
CA GLU A 362 22.24 15.47 -0.89
C GLU A 362 23.10 16.62 -0.36
N HIS A 363 24.28 16.29 0.18
CA HIS A 363 25.19 17.28 0.78
C HIS A 363 25.73 18.28 -0.25
N HIS A 364 26.03 17.82 -1.46
CA HIS A 364 26.61 18.62 -2.55
C HIS A 364 25.58 19.05 -3.59
N PHE A 365 24.29 18.97 -3.26
CA PHE A 365 23.22 19.30 -4.21
C PHE A 365 23.29 20.76 -4.67
N ILE A 366 23.33 20.95 -5.98
CA ILE A 366 23.24 22.27 -6.61
C ILE A 366 21.86 22.47 -7.22
N ARG A 367 21.47 21.62 -8.15
CA ARG A 367 20.21 21.66 -8.90
C ARG A 367 19.83 20.25 -9.38
N ALA A 368 18.56 20.09 -9.77
CA ALA A 368 18.08 18.91 -10.50
C ALA A 368 17.54 19.32 -11.87
N GLU A 369 17.98 18.68 -12.93
CA GLU A 369 17.25 18.67 -14.20
C GLU A 369 16.08 17.71 -14.03
N THR A 370 14.87 18.20 -14.27
CA THR A 370 13.63 17.49 -13.96
C THR A 370 12.72 17.48 -15.18
N ILE A 371 12.21 16.32 -15.52
CA ILE A 371 11.19 16.12 -16.55
C ILE A 371 10.21 15.03 -16.10
N ARG A 372 8.93 15.18 -16.44
CA ARG A 372 7.98 14.09 -16.22
C ARG A 372 8.28 12.95 -17.21
N TRP A 373 8.12 11.72 -16.75
CA TRP A 373 8.38 10.51 -17.54
C TRP A 373 7.63 10.50 -18.88
N ASP A 374 6.34 10.92 -18.89
CA ASP A 374 5.49 10.98 -20.08
C ASP A 374 6.01 12.01 -21.12
N ASN A 375 6.44 13.17 -20.64
CA ASN A 375 7.05 14.20 -21.50
C ASN A 375 8.39 13.75 -22.08
N LEU A 376 9.18 12.98 -21.33
CA LEU A 376 10.44 12.42 -21.81
C LEU A 376 10.20 11.38 -22.89
N LEU A 377 9.23 10.49 -22.72
CA LEU A 377 8.84 9.53 -23.75
C LEU A 377 8.33 10.22 -25.02
N ALA A 378 7.48 11.24 -24.86
CA ALA A 378 6.97 12.00 -26.02
C ALA A 378 8.07 12.74 -26.77
N ALA A 379 9.11 13.23 -26.08
CA ALA A 379 10.25 13.90 -26.69
C ALA A 379 11.23 12.91 -27.36
N GLY A 380 11.29 11.65 -26.89
CA GLY A 380 12.18 10.62 -27.39
C GLY A 380 13.64 10.73 -26.94
N SER A 381 14.05 11.85 -26.35
CA SER A 381 15.39 12.03 -25.76
C SER A 381 15.44 13.28 -24.87
N GLU A 382 16.41 13.33 -23.95
CA GLU A 382 16.67 14.55 -23.14
C GLU A 382 17.04 15.77 -23.97
N ALA A 383 17.79 15.58 -25.05
CA ALA A 383 18.17 16.66 -25.96
C ALA A 383 16.95 17.28 -26.66
N ALA A 384 16.02 16.45 -27.12
CA ALA A 384 14.77 16.92 -27.72
C ALA A 384 13.86 17.55 -26.65
N ALA A 385 13.76 16.98 -25.45
CA ALA A 385 13.02 17.54 -24.34
C ALA A 385 13.55 18.94 -23.93
N ARG A 386 14.87 19.13 -23.96
CA ARG A 386 15.50 20.44 -23.71
C ARG A 386 15.17 21.44 -24.80
N ALA A 387 15.18 21.02 -26.07
CA ALA A 387 14.78 21.88 -27.18
C ALA A 387 13.31 22.27 -27.15
N LEU A 388 12.44 21.39 -26.66
CA LEU A 388 11.01 21.63 -26.46
C LEU A 388 10.70 22.45 -25.19
N GLY A 389 11.69 22.70 -24.33
CA GLY A 389 11.51 23.44 -23.07
C GLY A 389 10.75 22.66 -21.99
N THR A 390 10.61 21.34 -22.13
CA THR A 390 9.94 20.48 -21.13
C THR A 390 10.89 20.00 -20.03
N LEU A 391 12.21 20.02 -20.28
CA LEU A 391 13.24 19.76 -19.27
C LEU A 391 13.48 21.04 -18.46
N ARG A 392 13.22 20.99 -17.15
CA ARG A 392 13.30 22.10 -16.22
C ARG A 392 14.55 21.99 -15.34
N LEU A 393 15.06 23.10 -14.88
CA LEU A 393 16.18 23.17 -13.95
C LEU A 393 15.67 23.66 -12.59
N GLU A 394 15.56 22.76 -11.62
CA GLU A 394 14.91 22.99 -10.32
C GLU A 394 15.94 23.15 -9.20
N GLY A 395 15.57 23.97 -8.20
CA GLY A 395 16.40 24.26 -7.03
C GLY A 395 16.07 23.39 -5.81
N LYS A 396 16.66 23.75 -4.65
CA LYS A 396 16.54 23.01 -3.39
C LYS A 396 15.10 22.91 -2.85
N GLU A 397 14.25 23.87 -3.18
CA GLU A 397 12.87 23.93 -2.66
C GLU A 397 11.87 23.17 -3.55
N TYR A 398 12.33 22.61 -4.67
CA TYR A 398 11.48 21.84 -5.55
C TYR A 398 10.96 20.60 -4.84
N VAL A 399 9.64 20.42 -4.81
CA VAL A 399 8.98 19.22 -4.31
C VAL A 399 8.89 18.21 -5.44
N VAL A 400 9.49 17.05 -5.25
CA VAL A 400 9.51 15.96 -6.23
C VAL A 400 8.11 15.36 -6.36
N HIS A 401 7.69 15.13 -7.59
CA HIS A 401 6.40 14.52 -7.91
C HIS A 401 6.59 13.06 -8.36
N ASP A 402 5.55 12.27 -8.13
CA ASP A 402 5.52 10.89 -8.59
C ASP A 402 5.64 10.82 -10.12
N GLY A 403 6.62 10.06 -10.61
CA GLY A 403 6.94 9.96 -12.03
C GLY A 403 7.91 11.00 -12.59
N ASP A 404 8.52 11.84 -11.75
CA ASP A 404 9.62 12.71 -12.20
C ASP A 404 10.86 11.89 -12.58
N VAL A 405 11.51 12.26 -13.67
CA VAL A 405 12.85 11.80 -14.04
C VAL A 405 13.83 12.88 -13.64
N LEU A 406 14.79 12.54 -12.79
CA LEU A 406 15.73 13.49 -12.20
C LEU A 406 17.17 13.19 -12.65
N HIS A 407 17.89 14.24 -13.04
CA HIS A 407 19.34 14.22 -13.20
C HIS A 407 19.94 15.22 -12.20
N ILE A 408 20.66 14.71 -11.18
CA ILE A 408 21.19 15.53 -10.09
C ILE A 408 22.51 16.16 -10.50
N ARG A 409 22.60 17.49 -10.38
CA ARG A 409 23.83 18.26 -10.54
C ARG A 409 24.39 18.61 -9.17
N HIS A 410 25.62 18.21 -8.92
CA HIS A 410 26.32 18.37 -7.64
C HIS A 410 27.71 18.99 -7.83
N SER A 411 28.28 19.53 -6.76
CA SER A 411 29.64 20.05 -6.71
C SER A 411 30.54 19.01 -6.05
N GLY A 412 31.08 18.09 -6.80
CA GLY A 412 32.00 17.10 -6.26
C GLY A 412 32.63 16.30 -7.34
#